data_5ba8f4a091ac037883b419e3d7e29a21
#
_entry.id   5ba8f4a091ac037883b419e3d7e29a21
#
_cell.length_a   1.000
_cell.length_b   1.000
_cell.length_c   1.000
_cell.angle_alpha   90.00
_cell.angle_beta   90.00
_cell.angle_gamma   90.00
#
_symmetry.space_group_name_H-M   'P 1'
#
loop_
_entity.id
_entity.type
_entity.pdbx_description
1 polymer ?
#
loop_
_entity_poly.entity_id
_entity_poly.type
_entity_poly.pdbx_seq_one_letter_code
_entity_poly.pdbx_strand_id
1 'polypeptide(L)'
;MPKIDINLEGWQDYRGMNAGSLLYVETSREAAVPVRDQLNENEKGLYLYEPNYESSTYGFMSCYNVKNVNAIVKAKSRYILFGTRYEGLSESDLKNKYLIHGYMRIDKTRDVRTRHIQKFMANPTSAEPECMQLEKNIAVYGPMHFVSFEDSFVLTDELLKEWGYKGHASRQLKIVFKDDRLKMILDFLDSKPQMIDE
;
A
#
# COMPACT_ATOMS: atom_id res chain seq x y z
N MET A 1 -17.74 4.85 -1.86
CA MET A 1 -16.71 5.29 -2.81
C MET A 1 -17.04 4.87 -4.20
N PRO A 2 -16.60 5.63 -5.23
CA PRO A 2 -16.72 5.11 -6.57
C PRO A 2 -15.76 3.92 -6.70
N LYS A 3 -16.35 2.74 -6.87
CA LYS A 3 -15.63 1.56 -7.29
C LYS A 3 -15.03 1.88 -8.66
N ILE A 4 -13.71 1.76 -8.80
CA ILE A 4 -13.09 1.86 -10.13
C ILE A 4 -13.59 0.63 -10.88
N ASP A 5 -14.29 0.85 -11.98
CA ASP A 5 -14.67 -0.26 -12.86
C ASP A 5 -13.41 -0.81 -13.52
N ILE A 6 -12.90 -1.90 -12.95
CA ILE A 6 -11.68 -2.56 -13.43
C ILE A 6 -12.06 -3.49 -14.55
N ASN A 7 -12.02 -2.96 -15.76
CA ASN A 7 -11.93 -3.84 -16.91
C ASN A 7 -10.59 -4.57 -16.87
N LEU A 8 -10.62 -5.90 -16.71
CA LEU A 8 -9.43 -6.75 -16.69
C LEU A 8 -8.75 -6.89 -18.07
N GLU A 9 -9.30 -6.30 -19.11
CA GLU A 9 -8.68 -6.22 -20.43
C GLU A 9 -7.36 -5.43 -20.37
N GLY A 10 -6.30 -6.01 -20.90
CA GLY A 10 -4.96 -5.40 -20.89
C GLY A 10 -4.16 -5.64 -19.60
N TRP A 11 -4.70 -6.36 -18.62
CA TRP A 11 -3.95 -6.81 -17.47
C TRP A 11 -3.13 -8.06 -17.82
N GLN A 12 -1.89 -8.11 -17.38
CA GLN A 12 -0.97 -9.21 -17.60
C GLN A 12 -0.71 -9.94 -16.28
N ASP A 13 -0.64 -11.27 -16.34
CA ASP A 13 -0.30 -12.07 -15.17
C ASP A 13 1.09 -11.71 -14.65
N TYR A 14 1.19 -11.53 -13.33
CA TYR A 14 2.43 -11.22 -12.67
C TYR A 14 2.99 -12.43 -11.94
N ARG A 15 4.24 -12.76 -12.23
CA ARG A 15 4.95 -13.89 -11.61
C ARG A 15 6.15 -13.38 -10.82
N GLY A 16 5.89 -12.68 -9.73
CA GLY A 16 6.91 -12.25 -8.79
C GLY A 16 7.47 -13.42 -7.98
N MET A 17 8.63 -13.20 -7.39
CA MET A 17 9.22 -14.11 -6.41
C MET A 17 8.47 -13.98 -5.08
N ASN A 18 8.58 -14.99 -4.21
CA ASN A 18 8.01 -14.94 -2.85
C ASN A 18 8.80 -13.95 -1.96
N ALA A 19 8.55 -12.67 -2.19
CA ALA A 19 9.16 -11.55 -1.49
C ALA A 19 8.11 -10.46 -1.27
N GLY A 20 8.19 -9.73 -0.16
CA GLY A 20 7.32 -8.60 0.18
C GLY A 20 8.09 -7.31 0.31
N SER A 21 7.75 -6.32 -0.51
CA SER A 21 8.31 -4.96 -0.39
C SER A 21 7.50 -4.14 0.59
N LEU A 22 8.17 -3.58 1.60
CA LEU A 22 7.54 -2.65 2.54
C LEU A 22 7.33 -1.30 1.87
N LEU A 23 6.11 -0.80 1.95
CA LEU A 23 5.69 0.49 1.45
C LEU A 23 5.10 1.31 2.60
N TYR A 24 5.60 2.53 2.78
CA TYR A 24 5.00 3.47 3.70
C TYR A 24 3.72 4.06 3.10
N VAL A 25 2.65 4.03 3.88
CA VAL A 25 1.37 4.66 3.56
C VAL A 25 1.08 5.71 4.62
N GLU A 26 0.80 6.93 4.20
CA GLU A 26 0.37 7.97 5.13
C GLU A 26 -1.03 7.66 5.67
N THR A 27 -1.17 7.82 6.97
CA THR A 27 -2.46 7.76 7.66
C THR A 27 -2.80 9.13 8.21
N SER A 28 -4.08 9.45 8.38
CA SER A 28 -4.48 10.68 9.04
C SER A 28 -4.03 10.66 10.50
N ARG A 29 -3.48 11.77 10.95
CA ARG A 29 -3.09 11.94 12.35
C ARG A 29 -4.27 11.92 13.30
N GLU A 30 -5.43 12.30 12.79
CA GLU A 30 -6.65 12.51 13.59
C GLU A 30 -7.49 11.24 13.70
N ALA A 31 -7.52 10.41 12.66
CA ALA A 31 -8.46 9.32 12.58
C ALA A 31 -8.01 8.08 13.36
N ALA A 32 -6.73 7.87 13.61
CA ALA A 32 -6.19 6.67 14.27
C ALA A 32 -6.71 5.34 13.67
N VAL A 33 -7.16 5.37 12.43
CA VAL A 33 -7.84 4.29 11.72
C VAL A 33 -7.09 3.93 10.45
N PRO A 34 -7.17 2.69 10.02
CA PRO A 34 -6.64 2.27 8.73
C PRO A 34 -7.28 3.05 7.59
N VAL A 35 -6.59 3.07 6.49
CA VAL A 35 -6.86 3.89 5.30
C VAL A 35 -8.34 3.95 4.88
N ARG A 36 -9.16 2.92 5.11
CA ARG A 36 -10.58 2.90 4.73
C ARG A 36 -11.41 4.02 5.36
N ASP A 37 -11.26 4.23 6.66
CA ASP A 37 -12.09 5.21 7.39
C ASP A 37 -11.68 6.66 7.06
N GLN A 38 -10.42 6.86 6.70
CA GLN A 38 -9.97 8.14 6.17
C GLN A 38 -10.62 8.51 4.84
N LEU A 39 -11.07 7.52 4.09
CA LEU A 39 -11.74 7.72 2.81
C LEU A 39 -13.19 8.16 2.95
N ASN A 40 -13.86 7.75 4.04
CA ASN A 40 -15.26 8.09 4.28
C ASN A 40 -15.45 9.52 4.79
N GLU A 41 -14.42 10.13 5.37
CA GLU A 41 -14.47 11.49 5.90
C GLU A 41 -14.31 12.58 4.83
N ASN A 42 -13.82 12.24 3.64
CA ASN A 42 -13.69 13.20 2.56
C ASN A 42 -15.02 13.38 1.79
N GLU A 43 -15.95 14.14 2.38
CA GLU A 43 -17.25 14.49 1.79
C GLU A 43 -17.19 15.13 0.40
N LYS A 44 -16.00 15.53 -0.06
CA LYS A 44 -15.80 16.14 -1.39
C LYS A 44 -15.68 15.12 -2.52
N GLY A 45 -15.81 13.84 -2.24
CA GLY A 45 -16.18 12.81 -3.21
C GLY A 45 -15.20 12.47 -4.31
N LEU A 46 -13.96 12.93 -4.29
CA LEU A 46 -13.15 12.97 -5.48
C LEU A 46 -11.69 12.51 -5.32
N TYR A 47 -11.31 12.01 -4.17
CA TYR A 47 -9.98 11.44 -3.99
C TYR A 47 -10.06 9.92 -4.03
N LEU A 48 -9.44 9.35 -5.04
CA LEU A 48 -9.14 7.94 -5.07
C LEU A 48 -7.86 7.75 -4.27
N TYR A 49 -7.97 7.14 -3.11
CA TYR A 49 -6.80 6.85 -2.29
C TYR A 49 -6.10 5.59 -2.78
N GLU A 50 -4.83 5.51 -2.53
CA GLU A 50 -4.05 4.33 -2.80
C GLU A 50 -3.38 3.83 -1.52
N PRO A 51 -3.51 2.56 -1.20
CA PRO A 51 -4.15 1.48 -1.96
C PRO A 51 -5.67 1.65 -2.12
N ASN A 52 -6.21 1.25 -3.27
CA ASN A 52 -7.67 1.17 -3.47
C ASN A 52 -8.13 -0.28 -3.25
N TYR A 53 -8.66 -0.56 -2.07
CA TYR A 53 -9.05 -1.92 -1.73
C TYR A 53 -10.40 -2.33 -2.28
N GLU A 54 -11.34 -1.41 -2.53
CA GLU A 54 -12.62 -1.74 -3.16
C GLU A 54 -12.43 -2.26 -4.59
N SER A 55 -11.32 -1.85 -5.21
CA SER A 55 -10.95 -2.28 -6.56
C SER A 55 -9.74 -3.20 -6.57
N SER A 56 -9.17 -3.52 -5.41
CA SER A 56 -7.98 -4.35 -5.26
C SER A 56 -6.80 -3.89 -6.12
N THR A 57 -6.58 -2.56 -6.22
CA THR A 57 -5.56 -1.97 -7.07
C THR A 57 -4.62 -1.01 -6.33
N TYR A 58 -3.41 -0.86 -6.87
CA TYR A 58 -2.44 0.13 -6.45
C TYR A 58 -1.64 0.66 -7.65
N GLY A 59 -1.34 1.96 -7.67
CA GLY A 59 -0.48 2.57 -8.69
C GLY A 59 -1.19 3.42 -9.72
N PHE A 60 -2.49 3.75 -9.54
CA PHE A 60 -3.25 4.54 -10.51
C PHE A 60 -3.18 6.05 -10.28
N MET A 61 -2.88 6.50 -9.06
CA MET A 61 -3.37 7.80 -8.61
C MET A 61 -2.30 8.86 -8.39
N SER A 62 -1.06 8.50 -8.13
CA SER A 62 -0.02 9.50 -7.93
C SER A 62 1.32 9.05 -8.50
N CYS A 63 2.17 10.00 -8.86
CA CYS A 63 3.51 9.69 -9.33
C CYS A 63 4.38 9.04 -8.25
N TYR A 64 4.14 9.34 -7.00
CA TYR A 64 4.80 8.66 -5.89
C TYR A 64 4.47 7.17 -5.89
N ASN A 65 3.19 6.85 -6.03
CA ASN A 65 2.73 5.47 -6.03
C ASN A 65 3.22 4.72 -7.26
N VAL A 66 3.21 5.35 -8.41
CA VAL A 66 3.76 4.79 -9.65
C VAL A 66 5.26 4.48 -9.51
N LYS A 67 6.05 5.39 -8.96
CA LYS A 67 7.49 5.16 -8.72
C LYS A 67 7.70 3.98 -7.76
N ASN A 68 6.89 3.89 -6.71
CA ASN A 68 6.93 2.81 -5.75
C ASN A 68 6.56 1.47 -6.39
N VAL A 69 5.47 1.42 -7.16
CA VAL A 69 5.03 0.21 -7.88
C VAL A 69 6.09 -0.23 -8.88
N ASN A 70 6.65 0.69 -9.65
CA ASN A 70 7.74 0.36 -10.58
C ASN A 70 8.94 -0.27 -9.87
N ALA A 71 9.31 0.25 -8.69
CA ALA A 71 10.40 -0.30 -7.89
C ALA A 71 10.07 -1.71 -7.36
N ILE A 72 8.84 -1.92 -6.87
CA ILE A 72 8.35 -3.19 -6.35
C ILE A 72 8.32 -4.26 -7.44
N VAL A 73 7.78 -3.92 -8.61
CA VAL A 73 7.73 -4.83 -9.77
C VAL A 73 9.13 -5.13 -10.30
N LYS A 74 10.02 -4.13 -10.35
CA LYS A 74 11.43 -4.34 -10.72
C LYS A 74 12.16 -5.25 -9.74
N ALA A 75 11.86 -5.14 -8.44
CA ALA A 75 12.37 -6.04 -7.41
C ALA A 75 11.75 -7.44 -7.47
N LYS A 76 10.78 -7.66 -8.36
CA LYS A 76 10.01 -8.91 -8.50
C LYS A 76 9.32 -9.35 -7.21
N SER A 77 8.94 -8.41 -6.35
CA SER A 77 8.19 -8.74 -5.13
C SER A 77 6.79 -9.22 -5.47
N ARG A 78 6.38 -10.33 -4.85
CA ARG A 78 5.01 -10.87 -4.98
C ARG A 78 4.02 -10.13 -4.09
N TYR A 79 4.51 -9.52 -3.00
CA TYR A 79 3.69 -8.83 -2.02
C TYR A 79 4.11 -7.37 -1.87
N ILE A 80 3.12 -6.52 -1.61
CA ILE A 80 3.31 -5.18 -1.06
C ILE A 80 2.84 -5.26 0.39
N LEU A 81 3.70 -4.90 1.33
CA LEU A 81 3.35 -4.77 2.75
C LEU A 81 3.11 -3.29 3.04
N PHE A 82 1.93 -2.95 3.52
CA PHE A 82 1.56 -1.57 3.81
C PHE A 82 1.88 -1.24 5.26
N GLY A 83 2.79 -0.29 5.45
CA GLY A 83 3.25 0.12 6.76
C GLY A 83 3.05 1.60 7.01
N THR A 84 2.83 1.95 8.27
CA THR A 84 2.72 3.33 8.73
C THR A 84 3.37 3.52 10.09
N ARG A 85 3.72 4.77 10.42
CA ARG A 85 4.06 5.13 11.78
C ARG A 85 2.81 5.65 12.47
N TYR A 86 2.42 5.01 13.55
CA TYR A 86 1.24 5.42 14.30
C TYR A 86 1.49 6.76 15.00
N GLU A 87 0.80 7.78 14.55
CA GLU A 87 0.85 9.14 15.10
C GLU A 87 -0.47 9.53 15.82
N GLY A 88 -1.33 8.53 16.10
CA GLY A 88 -2.66 8.70 16.71
C GLY A 88 -2.65 9.17 18.15
N LEU A 89 -3.73 8.86 18.88
CA LEU A 89 -3.98 9.35 20.24
C LEU A 89 -2.76 9.20 21.16
N SER A 90 -2.48 10.23 21.94
CA SER A 90 -1.27 10.35 22.76
C SER A 90 -1.13 9.27 23.85
N GLU A 91 -2.23 8.64 24.22
CA GLU A 91 -2.30 7.61 25.27
C GLU A 91 -2.21 6.18 24.74
N SER A 92 -2.13 6.00 23.43
CA SER A 92 -2.03 4.65 22.85
C SER A 92 -0.62 4.07 23.02
N ASP A 93 -0.53 2.82 23.44
CA ASP A 93 0.71 2.04 23.46
C ASP A 93 1.35 1.87 22.08
N LEU A 94 0.60 2.14 21.03
CA LEU A 94 1.06 2.09 19.62
C LEU A 94 1.78 3.37 19.21
N LYS A 95 1.71 4.44 20.01
CA LYS A 95 2.30 5.73 19.65
C LYS A 95 3.76 5.59 19.25
N ASN A 96 4.09 6.18 18.11
CA ASN A 96 5.43 6.16 17.50
C ASN A 96 5.92 4.76 17.05
N LYS A 97 5.12 3.70 17.19
CA LYS A 97 5.46 2.39 16.63
C LYS A 97 5.26 2.37 15.13
N TYR A 98 6.06 1.57 14.47
CA TYR A 98 5.87 1.29 13.04
C TYR A 98 5.00 0.04 12.90
N LEU A 99 3.88 0.20 12.22
CA LEU A 99 2.87 -0.84 12.08
C LEU A 99 2.82 -1.31 10.62
N ILE A 100 2.83 -2.61 10.41
CA ILE A 100 2.43 -3.20 9.13
C ILE A 100 0.99 -3.64 9.32
N HIS A 101 0.05 -2.92 8.69
CA HIS A 101 -1.38 -3.07 8.90
C HIS A 101 -2.10 -3.75 7.74
N GLY A 102 -1.38 -4.20 6.74
CA GLY A 102 -1.98 -4.93 5.63
C GLY A 102 -0.99 -5.28 4.54
N TYR A 103 -1.48 -6.05 3.59
CA TYR A 103 -0.71 -6.42 2.40
C TYR A 103 -1.59 -6.56 1.16
N MET A 104 -0.96 -6.51 0.00
CA MET A 104 -1.51 -6.91 -1.29
C MET A 104 -0.67 -8.06 -1.85
N ARG A 105 -1.28 -9.11 -2.36
CA ARG A 105 -0.62 -10.07 -3.23
C ARG A 105 -0.79 -9.62 -4.68
N ILE A 106 0.28 -9.36 -5.37
CA ILE A 106 0.24 -8.94 -6.78
C ILE A 106 -0.03 -10.16 -7.65
N ASP A 107 -1.18 -10.17 -8.31
CA ASP A 107 -1.54 -11.21 -9.27
C ASP A 107 -1.39 -10.73 -10.72
N LYS A 108 -1.66 -9.46 -10.97
CA LYS A 108 -1.61 -8.88 -12.31
C LYS A 108 -0.99 -7.49 -12.30
N THR A 109 -0.45 -7.11 -13.45
CA THR A 109 0.07 -5.76 -13.71
C THR A 109 -0.55 -5.20 -14.97
N ARG A 110 -0.61 -3.87 -15.07
CA ARG A 110 -1.04 -3.17 -16.26
C ARG A 110 -0.19 -1.93 -16.47
N ASP A 111 0.23 -1.71 -17.71
CA ASP A 111 0.78 -0.41 -18.10
C ASP A 111 -0.34 0.64 -18.13
N VAL A 112 -0.21 1.65 -17.26
CA VAL A 112 -1.16 2.76 -17.17
C VAL A 112 -0.53 3.97 -17.85
N ARG A 113 -1.11 4.41 -18.96
CA ARG A 113 -0.70 5.66 -19.61
C ARG A 113 -1.32 6.84 -18.87
N THR A 114 -0.65 7.97 -18.89
CA THR A 114 -1.07 9.23 -18.25
C THR A 114 -2.53 9.59 -18.48
N ARG A 115 -3.04 9.38 -19.70
CA ARG A 115 -4.46 9.60 -20.03
C ARG A 115 -5.46 8.74 -19.24
N HIS A 116 -5.02 7.58 -18.72
CA HIS A 116 -5.86 6.73 -17.88
C HIS A 116 -5.92 7.28 -16.46
N ILE A 117 -4.80 7.79 -15.94
CA ILE A 117 -4.76 8.48 -14.65
C ILE A 117 -5.76 9.63 -14.66
N GLN A 118 -5.73 10.48 -15.68
CA GLN A 118 -6.66 11.61 -15.81
C GLN A 118 -8.13 11.20 -15.85
N LYS A 119 -8.45 10.05 -16.43
CA LYS A 119 -9.84 9.56 -16.48
C LYS A 119 -10.37 9.14 -15.11
N PHE A 120 -9.49 8.68 -14.22
CA PHE A 120 -9.84 8.24 -12.86
C PHE A 120 -9.70 9.36 -11.82
N MET A 121 -8.98 10.42 -12.12
CA MET A 121 -8.87 11.58 -11.25
C MET A 121 -10.05 12.50 -11.46
N ALA A 122 -10.83 12.67 -10.44
CA ALA A 122 -11.94 13.60 -10.45
C ALA A 122 -11.49 15.07 -10.44
N ASN A 123 -10.23 15.33 -10.11
CA ASN A 123 -9.64 16.66 -10.20
C ASN A 123 -8.26 16.58 -10.87
N PRO A 124 -8.18 16.87 -12.18
CA PRO A 124 -6.93 16.81 -12.94
C PRO A 124 -5.88 17.83 -12.46
N THR A 125 -6.27 18.84 -11.68
CA THR A 125 -5.33 19.85 -11.16
C THR A 125 -4.43 19.34 -10.04
N SER A 126 -4.77 18.20 -9.43
CA SER A 126 -3.92 17.58 -8.41
C SER A 126 -2.85 16.63 -8.99
N ALA A 127 -2.92 16.33 -10.30
CA ALA A 127 -1.87 15.58 -10.97
C ALA A 127 -0.64 16.48 -11.15
N GLU A 128 0.43 16.16 -10.45
CA GLU A 128 1.70 16.86 -10.66
C GLU A 128 2.15 16.67 -12.12
N PRO A 129 2.51 17.76 -12.81
CA PRO A 129 2.91 17.71 -14.23
C PRO A 129 4.04 16.71 -14.52
N GLU A 130 4.94 16.50 -13.55
CA GLU A 130 6.04 15.55 -13.67
C GLU A 130 5.56 14.08 -13.78
N CYS A 131 4.42 13.77 -13.20
CA CYS A 131 3.84 12.42 -13.30
C CYS A 131 3.34 12.11 -14.69
N MET A 132 2.92 13.14 -15.40
CA MET A 132 2.40 13.02 -16.76
C MET A 132 3.49 12.68 -17.79
N GLN A 133 4.75 12.88 -17.43
CA GLN A 133 5.91 12.61 -18.32
C GLN A 133 6.49 11.20 -18.17
N LEU A 134 5.99 10.39 -17.22
CA LEU A 134 6.49 9.02 -17.06
C LEU A 134 5.97 8.13 -18.18
N GLU A 135 6.86 7.71 -19.04
CA GLU A 135 6.54 6.87 -20.23
C GLU A 135 6.00 5.48 -19.86
N LYS A 136 6.28 4.98 -18.66
CA LYS A 136 5.87 3.66 -18.19
C LYS A 136 5.39 3.73 -16.76
N ASN A 137 4.09 3.75 -16.60
CA ASN A 137 3.42 3.67 -15.32
C ASN A 137 2.80 2.29 -15.15
N ILE A 138 3.09 1.63 -14.04
CA ILE A 138 2.55 0.30 -13.76
C ILE A 138 1.57 0.40 -12.61
N ALA A 139 0.35 -0.11 -12.83
CA ALA A 139 -0.58 -0.43 -11.77
C ALA A 139 -0.55 -1.92 -11.48
N VAL A 140 -0.88 -2.30 -10.25
CA VAL A 140 -0.97 -3.68 -9.82
C VAL A 140 -2.39 -3.99 -9.33
N TYR A 141 -2.77 -5.24 -9.49
CA TYR A 141 -4.05 -5.79 -9.06
C TYR A 141 -3.82 -7.10 -8.32
N GLY A 142 -4.59 -7.32 -7.27
CA GLY A 142 -4.60 -8.58 -6.54
C GLY A 142 -5.28 -8.46 -5.18
N PRO A 143 -5.55 -9.59 -4.51
CA PRO A 143 -6.21 -9.59 -3.22
C PRO A 143 -5.43 -8.81 -2.18
N MET A 144 -6.16 -8.08 -1.35
CA MET A 144 -5.65 -7.29 -0.25
C MET A 144 -6.19 -7.81 1.09
N HIS A 145 -5.38 -7.72 2.12
CA HIS A 145 -5.77 -7.99 3.49
C HIS A 145 -5.32 -6.83 4.38
N PHE A 146 -6.26 -6.24 5.11
CA PHE A 146 -6.01 -5.13 6.04
C PHE A 146 -6.61 -5.45 7.39
N VAL A 147 -5.89 -5.07 8.44
CA VAL A 147 -6.28 -5.26 9.84
C VAL A 147 -6.33 -3.92 10.56
N SER A 148 -6.94 -3.87 11.73
CA SER A 148 -6.93 -2.69 12.60
C SER A 148 -5.50 -2.33 13.02
N PHE A 149 -5.28 -1.12 13.52
CA PHE A 149 -3.96 -0.74 14.05
C PHE A 149 -3.57 -1.57 15.27
N GLU A 150 -4.55 -1.92 16.11
CA GLU A 150 -4.36 -2.76 17.26
C GLU A 150 -3.95 -4.19 16.90
N ASP A 151 -4.43 -4.67 15.76
CA ASP A 151 -4.12 -5.98 15.21
C ASP A 151 -2.91 -6.00 14.27
N SER A 152 -2.25 -4.86 14.09
CA SER A 152 -1.13 -4.72 13.16
C SER A 152 0.14 -5.42 13.66
N PHE A 153 0.96 -5.87 12.72
CA PHE A 153 2.30 -6.36 13.02
C PHE A 153 3.20 -5.19 13.40
N VAL A 154 3.73 -5.20 14.64
CA VAL A 154 4.63 -4.14 15.12
C VAL A 154 6.06 -4.43 14.66
N LEU A 155 6.58 -3.57 13.80
CA LEU A 155 7.96 -3.64 13.33
C LEU A 155 8.84 -2.75 14.21
N THR A 156 9.66 -3.37 15.08
CA THR A 156 10.58 -2.65 15.97
C THR A 156 11.99 -2.56 15.41
N ASP A 157 12.77 -1.61 15.92
CA ASP A 157 14.19 -1.47 15.56
C ASP A 157 15.01 -2.68 16.00
N GLU A 158 14.67 -3.29 17.16
CA GLU A 158 15.28 -4.50 17.67
C GLU A 158 15.04 -5.67 16.72
N LEU A 159 13.81 -5.86 16.26
CA LEU A 159 13.44 -6.91 15.31
C LEU A 159 14.15 -6.71 13.97
N LEU A 160 14.21 -5.49 13.48
CA LEU A 160 14.96 -5.16 12.27
C LEU A 160 16.45 -5.52 12.42
N LYS A 161 17.05 -5.17 13.55
CA LYS A 161 18.44 -5.49 13.85
C LYS A 161 18.69 -7.00 13.96
N GLU A 162 17.80 -7.71 14.64
CA GLU A 162 17.83 -9.19 14.72
C GLU A 162 17.79 -9.82 13.32
N TRP A 163 16.96 -9.25 12.44
CA TRP A 163 16.86 -9.70 11.05
C TRP A 163 18.01 -9.24 10.15
N GLY A 164 19.00 -8.52 10.71
CA GLY A 164 20.19 -8.05 9.99
C GLY A 164 19.95 -6.85 9.10
N TYR A 165 18.84 -6.12 9.27
CA TYR A 165 18.61 -4.87 8.57
C TYR A 165 19.31 -3.71 9.26
N LYS A 166 19.85 -2.79 8.46
CA LYS A 166 20.44 -1.54 8.94
C LYS A 166 19.40 -0.43 8.83
N GLY A 167 19.21 0.33 9.90
CA GLY A 167 18.32 1.48 9.93
C GLY A 167 17.22 1.35 10.97
N HIS A 168 16.36 2.35 10.99
CA HIS A 168 15.22 2.46 11.90
C HIS A 168 13.90 2.30 11.13
N ALA A 169 12.89 1.81 11.81
CA ALA A 169 11.52 1.79 11.29
C ALA A 169 11.03 3.23 11.08
N SER A 170 11.02 3.69 9.85
CA SER A 170 10.72 5.07 9.46
C SER A 170 10.03 5.14 8.09
N ARG A 171 9.49 6.32 7.74
CA ARG A 171 8.90 6.59 6.42
C ARG A 171 9.85 6.29 5.23
N GLN A 172 11.15 6.36 5.45
CA GLN A 172 12.15 6.13 4.40
C GLN A 172 12.63 4.69 4.33
N LEU A 173 12.13 3.83 5.23
CA LEU A 173 12.55 2.45 5.30
C LEU A 173 12.12 1.69 4.04
N LYS A 174 13.10 1.24 3.27
CA LYS A 174 12.90 0.43 2.07
C LYS A 174 13.44 -0.97 2.33
N ILE A 175 12.56 -1.89 2.66
CA ILE A 175 12.92 -3.28 2.94
C ILE A 175 12.17 -4.20 2.02
N VAL A 176 12.84 -5.27 1.60
CA VAL A 176 12.23 -6.42 0.96
C VAL A 176 12.40 -7.61 1.91
N PHE A 177 11.28 -8.05 2.46
CA PHE A 177 11.21 -9.26 3.28
C PHE A 177 11.13 -10.49 2.40
N LYS A 178 11.79 -11.57 2.82
CA LYS A 178 11.82 -12.85 2.11
C LYS A 178 11.68 -14.00 3.10
N ASP A 179 11.35 -15.15 2.57
CA ASP A 179 11.36 -16.42 3.27
C ASP A 179 10.59 -16.38 4.61
N ASP A 180 11.16 -16.88 5.69
CA ASP A 180 10.53 -17.00 7.00
C ASP A 180 10.06 -15.66 7.57
N ARG A 181 10.75 -14.56 7.26
CA ARG A 181 10.38 -13.21 7.73
C ARG A 181 9.12 -12.71 7.06
N LEU A 182 9.03 -12.88 5.75
CA LEU A 182 7.80 -12.57 5.03
C LEU A 182 6.66 -13.45 5.51
N LYS A 183 6.90 -14.76 5.62
CA LYS A 183 5.91 -15.71 6.11
C LYS A 183 5.40 -15.34 7.50
N MET A 184 6.28 -14.99 8.43
CA MET A 184 5.91 -14.56 9.78
C MET A 184 4.97 -13.35 9.76
N ILE A 185 5.24 -12.34 8.92
CA ILE A 185 4.40 -11.15 8.80
C ILE A 185 3.04 -11.52 8.22
N LEU A 186 3.00 -12.30 7.14
CA LEU A 186 1.75 -12.70 6.48
C LEU A 186 0.90 -13.57 7.40
N ASP A 187 1.47 -14.61 8.01
CA ASP A 187 0.76 -15.52 8.95
C ASP A 187 0.18 -14.71 10.13
N PHE A 188 0.92 -13.72 10.64
CA PHE A 188 0.43 -12.85 11.70
C PHE A 188 -0.81 -12.06 11.25
N LEU A 189 -0.73 -11.39 10.10
CA LEU A 189 -1.83 -10.58 9.57
C LEU A 189 -3.04 -11.47 9.24
N ASP A 190 -2.82 -12.63 8.61
CA ASP A 190 -3.89 -13.58 8.25
C ASP A 190 -4.61 -14.17 9.49
N SER A 191 -3.95 -14.17 10.65
CA SER A 191 -4.56 -14.58 11.91
C SER A 191 -5.53 -13.55 12.51
N LYS A 192 -5.59 -12.35 11.94
CA LYS A 192 -6.38 -11.22 12.44
C LYS A 192 -7.63 -10.98 11.59
N PRO A 193 -8.68 -10.39 12.20
CA PRO A 193 -9.88 -10.06 11.45
C PRO A 193 -9.59 -9.12 10.28
N GLN A 194 -10.15 -9.44 9.13
CA GLN A 194 -10.15 -8.56 7.97
C GLN A 194 -11.04 -7.35 8.24
N MET A 195 -10.49 -6.14 8.06
CA MET A 195 -11.27 -4.91 8.22
C MET A 195 -12.13 -4.55 7.02
N ILE A 196 -11.80 -5.12 5.87
CA ILE A 196 -12.47 -4.83 4.62
C ILE A 196 -13.21 -6.10 4.23
N ASP A 197 -14.55 -6.04 4.27
CA ASP A 197 -15.39 -7.12 3.76
C ASP A 197 -15.24 -7.18 2.22
N GLU A 198 -15.11 -8.40 1.70
CA GLU A 198 -15.06 -8.68 0.28
C GLU A 198 -16.37 -8.29 -0.46
#